data_4b9acd789a1e15c1c680e86abef2bf80
#
_entry.id   4b9acd789a1e15c1c680e86abef2bf80
#
_cell.length_a   1.000
_cell.length_b   1.000
_cell.length_c   1.000
_cell.angle_alpha   90.00
_cell.angle_beta   90.00
_cell.angle_gamma   90.00
#
_symmetry.space_group_name_H-M   'P 1'
#
loop_
_entity.id
_entity.type
_entity.pdbx_description
1 polymer ?
#
loop_
_entity_poly.entity_id
_entity_poly.type
_entity_poly.pdbx_seq_one_letter_code
_entity_poly.pdbx_strand_id
1 'polypeptide(L)'
;AVDPRDQATVEVKRADKSWWSLQPLAKDFKHADIDGFIDAKLAEQKLTRSAPAKPQALIRRLSYDLTGLPPTQAEVDAFVTAHQADARKATEALVDRLLASPRYGEHWGRHWLDVVRFGESNGFERNFVIDDLYPFRDYVIRSLNEDKPFDQFMREHLAGDVLGKFDPAVEVGSAFLVAGPYDDVKNQDATAQKVIRSATLDDMVTATGSAFLGLTINCARCHHHKFDP
;
A
#
# COMPACT_ATOMS: atom_id res chain seq x y z
N ALA A 1 -18.31 18.97 -24.63
CA ALA A 1 -18.35 18.19 -25.88
C ALA A 1 -18.38 16.71 -25.49
N VAL A 2 -19.34 15.96 -26.00
CA VAL A 2 -19.44 14.51 -25.75
C VAL A 2 -18.31 13.84 -26.53
N ASP A 3 -17.54 12.98 -25.87
CA ASP A 3 -16.46 12.22 -26.52
C ASP A 3 -17.07 11.33 -27.63
N PRO A 4 -16.60 11.41 -28.88
CA PRO A 4 -17.12 10.57 -29.97
C PRO A 4 -17.02 9.07 -29.68
N ARG A 5 -16.17 8.63 -28.75
CA ARG A 5 -16.03 7.26 -28.31
C ARG A 5 -17.16 6.78 -27.40
N ASP A 6 -17.90 7.71 -26.80
CA ASP A 6 -19.09 7.39 -25.99
C ASP A 6 -20.30 6.97 -26.87
N GLN A 7 -20.18 7.05 -28.19
CA GLN A 7 -21.21 6.63 -29.15
C GLN A 7 -21.06 5.16 -29.60
N ALA A 8 -20.02 4.45 -29.15
CA ALA A 8 -19.88 3.04 -29.44
C ALA A 8 -20.94 2.25 -28.63
N THR A 9 -21.84 1.61 -29.34
CA THR A 9 -23.01 0.86 -28.88
C THR A 9 -22.71 -0.40 -28.06
N VAL A 10 -21.56 -0.52 -27.44
CA VAL A 10 -21.31 -1.55 -26.43
C VAL A 10 -21.76 -0.96 -25.11
N GLU A 11 -22.92 -1.39 -24.64
CA GLU A 11 -23.39 -1.14 -23.28
C GLU A 11 -22.34 -1.69 -22.30
N VAL A 12 -21.39 -0.85 -21.91
CA VAL A 12 -20.46 -1.22 -20.86
C VAL A 12 -21.24 -1.20 -19.56
N LYS A 13 -21.54 -2.38 -19.05
CA LYS A 13 -22.21 -2.54 -17.77
C LYS A 13 -21.33 -1.92 -16.70
N ARG A 14 -21.72 -0.77 -16.19
CA ARG A 14 -21.02 -0.13 -15.05
C ARG A 14 -21.21 -1.00 -13.81
N ALA A 15 -20.23 -0.99 -12.92
CA ALA A 15 -20.39 -1.58 -11.60
C ALA A 15 -21.54 -0.86 -10.88
N ASP A 16 -22.48 -1.63 -10.39
CA ASP A 16 -23.57 -1.17 -9.54
C ASP A 16 -23.42 -1.80 -8.14
N LYS A 17 -24.36 -1.53 -7.26
CA LYS A 17 -24.34 -2.08 -5.90
C LYS A 17 -24.34 -3.61 -5.83
N SER A 18 -24.65 -4.32 -6.94
CA SER A 18 -24.59 -5.78 -7.03
C SER A 18 -23.21 -6.32 -7.40
N TRP A 19 -22.25 -5.43 -7.75
CA TRP A 19 -20.90 -5.83 -8.14
C TRP A 19 -20.19 -6.56 -6.98
N TRP A 20 -19.47 -7.61 -7.32
CA TRP A 20 -18.91 -8.53 -6.31
C TRP A 20 -18.02 -7.85 -5.25
N SER A 21 -17.20 -6.86 -5.64
CA SER A 21 -16.32 -6.14 -4.73
C SER A 21 -17.02 -5.13 -3.82
N LEU A 22 -18.29 -4.78 -4.10
CA LEU A 22 -19.12 -3.88 -3.32
C LEU A 22 -20.10 -4.63 -2.42
N GLN A 23 -20.08 -5.98 -2.43
CA GLN A 23 -20.90 -6.78 -1.54
C GLN A 23 -20.30 -6.81 -0.13
N PRO A 24 -21.13 -6.95 0.92
CA PRO A 24 -20.62 -7.22 2.26
C PRO A 24 -19.68 -8.41 2.26
N LEU A 25 -18.63 -8.34 3.10
CA LEU A 25 -17.69 -9.45 3.26
C LEU A 25 -18.44 -10.71 3.71
N ALA A 26 -18.13 -11.84 3.09
CA ALA A 26 -18.65 -13.14 3.53
C ALA A 26 -18.20 -13.41 4.97
N LYS A 27 -19.12 -13.90 5.81
CA LYS A 27 -18.81 -14.31 7.19
C LYS A 27 -18.43 -15.78 7.27
N ASP A 28 -18.98 -16.59 6.37
CA ASP A 28 -18.74 -18.01 6.31
C ASP A 28 -17.92 -18.36 5.07
N PHE A 29 -16.81 -19.00 5.25
CA PHE A 29 -15.91 -19.41 4.19
C PHE A 29 -16.01 -20.92 3.95
N LYS A 30 -15.97 -21.33 2.66
CA LYS A 30 -15.93 -22.72 2.25
C LYS A 30 -14.70 -23.49 2.75
N HIS A 31 -13.61 -22.78 3.02
CA HIS A 31 -12.31 -23.32 3.40
C HIS A 31 -11.82 -22.61 4.66
N ALA A 32 -11.15 -23.36 5.53
CA ALA A 32 -10.68 -22.85 6.83
C ALA A 32 -9.46 -21.92 6.72
N ASP A 33 -8.71 -22.04 5.63
CA ASP A 33 -7.45 -21.33 5.43
C ASP A 33 -7.24 -20.94 3.95
N ILE A 34 -6.21 -20.14 3.71
CA ILE A 34 -5.82 -19.70 2.36
C ILE A 34 -5.47 -20.88 1.46
N ASP A 35 -4.80 -21.87 2.02
CA ASP A 35 -4.36 -23.06 1.30
C ASP A 35 -5.54 -23.85 0.73
N GLY A 36 -6.61 -23.98 1.49
CA GLY A 36 -7.84 -24.64 1.05
C GLY A 36 -8.47 -23.95 -0.17
N PHE A 37 -8.46 -22.61 -0.21
CA PHE A 37 -8.94 -21.87 -1.39
C PHE A 37 -8.03 -22.09 -2.62
N ILE A 38 -6.72 -22.10 -2.43
CA ILE A 38 -5.75 -22.35 -3.51
C ILE A 38 -5.91 -23.77 -4.05
N ASP A 39 -5.99 -24.79 -3.16
CA ASP A 39 -6.13 -26.17 -3.55
C ASP A 39 -7.43 -26.44 -4.33
N ALA A 40 -8.53 -25.84 -3.90
CA ALA A 40 -9.79 -25.92 -4.61
C ALA A 40 -9.65 -25.36 -6.05
N LYS A 41 -8.96 -24.22 -6.18
CA LYS A 41 -8.75 -23.60 -7.50
C LYS A 41 -7.82 -24.42 -8.39
N LEU A 42 -6.76 -24.98 -7.83
CA LEU A 42 -5.87 -25.90 -8.55
C LEU A 42 -6.64 -27.14 -9.04
N ALA A 43 -7.46 -27.73 -8.16
CA ALA A 43 -8.26 -28.90 -8.51
C ALA A 43 -9.25 -28.63 -9.66
N GLU A 44 -9.90 -27.45 -9.68
CA GLU A 44 -10.76 -27.03 -10.79
C GLU A 44 -10.00 -27.03 -12.13
N GLN A 45 -8.72 -26.67 -12.12
CA GLN A 45 -7.85 -26.64 -13.30
C GLN A 45 -7.10 -27.97 -13.52
N LYS A 46 -7.37 -29.01 -12.73
CA LYS A 46 -6.65 -30.29 -12.76
C LYS A 46 -5.14 -30.15 -12.54
N LEU A 47 -4.74 -29.18 -11.73
CA LEU A 47 -3.36 -28.92 -11.36
C LEU A 47 -3.11 -29.42 -9.93
N THR A 48 -1.85 -29.70 -9.63
CA THR A 48 -1.37 -30.05 -8.29
C THR A 48 -0.34 -29.04 -7.83
N ARG A 49 -0.18 -28.87 -6.52
CA ARG A 49 0.89 -28.02 -5.95
C ARG A 49 2.27 -28.56 -6.33
N SER A 50 3.20 -27.64 -6.54
CA SER A 50 4.62 -27.97 -6.60
C SER A 50 5.11 -28.49 -5.24
N ALA A 51 6.22 -29.23 -5.24
CA ALA A 51 6.87 -29.65 -3.99
C ALA A 51 7.25 -28.42 -3.13
N PRO A 52 7.22 -28.54 -1.79
CA PRO A 52 7.67 -27.47 -0.90
C PRO A 52 9.09 -27.01 -1.22
N ALA A 53 9.34 -25.72 -1.01
CA ALA A 53 10.68 -25.16 -1.19
C ALA A 53 11.70 -25.81 -0.22
N LYS A 54 12.94 -25.99 -0.68
CA LYS A 54 14.04 -26.40 0.20
C LYS A 54 14.24 -25.36 1.33
N PRO A 55 14.68 -25.78 2.54
CA PRO A 55 14.84 -24.85 3.66
C PRO A 55 15.72 -23.63 3.34
N GLN A 56 16.82 -23.82 2.59
CA GLN A 56 17.70 -22.73 2.18
C GLN A 56 16.97 -21.69 1.28
N ALA A 57 16.12 -22.17 0.38
CA ALA A 57 15.31 -21.28 -0.46
C ALA A 57 14.20 -20.59 0.34
N LEU A 58 13.63 -21.29 1.34
CA LEU A 58 12.57 -20.75 2.19
C LEU A 58 13.09 -19.59 3.06
N ILE A 59 14.19 -19.80 3.82
CA ILE A 59 14.77 -18.71 4.63
C ILE A 59 15.17 -17.51 3.75
N ARG A 60 15.76 -17.75 2.57
CA ARG A 60 16.12 -16.68 1.66
C ARG A 60 14.89 -15.87 1.24
N ARG A 61 13.79 -16.52 0.83
CA ARG A 61 12.55 -15.85 0.42
C ARG A 61 11.97 -15.04 1.58
N LEU A 62 11.78 -15.65 2.75
CA LEU A 62 11.22 -14.97 3.92
C LEU A 62 12.05 -13.77 4.35
N SER A 63 13.40 -13.87 4.29
CA SER A 63 14.27 -12.74 4.64
C SER A 63 14.10 -11.58 3.66
N TYR A 64 14.08 -11.84 2.36
CA TYR A 64 13.86 -10.78 1.37
C TYR A 64 12.44 -10.21 1.43
N ASP A 65 11.44 -11.05 1.63
CA ASP A 65 10.03 -10.60 1.66
C ASP A 65 9.75 -9.74 2.90
N LEU A 66 10.35 -10.06 4.05
CA LEU A 66 10.07 -9.35 5.30
C LEU A 66 11.04 -8.20 5.58
N THR A 67 12.31 -8.32 5.21
CA THR A 67 13.33 -7.31 5.56
C THR A 67 14.09 -6.72 4.37
N GLY A 68 13.87 -7.24 3.17
CA GLY A 68 14.59 -6.81 1.97
C GLY A 68 16.07 -7.21 1.94
N LEU A 69 16.55 -7.99 2.92
CA LEU A 69 17.96 -8.32 3.09
C LEU A 69 18.20 -9.85 3.01
N PRO A 70 19.35 -10.29 2.50
CA PRO A 70 19.70 -11.71 2.52
C PRO A 70 20.01 -12.19 3.95
N PRO A 71 19.71 -13.46 4.29
CA PRO A 71 20.18 -14.04 5.52
C PRO A 71 21.70 -14.26 5.45
N THR A 72 22.37 -14.24 6.59
CA THR A 72 23.77 -14.67 6.73
C THR A 72 23.89 -16.19 6.61
N GLN A 73 25.11 -16.70 6.29
CA GLN A 73 25.34 -18.14 6.22
C GLN A 73 25.03 -18.84 7.54
N ALA A 74 25.39 -18.23 8.67
CA ALA A 74 25.10 -18.79 9.99
C ALA A 74 23.59 -18.92 10.26
N GLU A 75 22.79 -17.95 9.84
CA GLU A 75 21.32 -18.00 9.94
C GLU A 75 20.74 -19.10 9.05
N VAL A 76 21.28 -19.29 7.85
CA VAL A 76 20.86 -20.36 6.93
C VAL A 76 21.13 -21.73 7.59
N ASP A 77 22.34 -21.96 8.11
CA ASP A 77 22.72 -23.22 8.69
C ASP A 77 21.89 -23.55 9.95
N ALA A 78 21.68 -22.56 10.81
CA ALA A 78 20.83 -22.68 12.00
C ALA A 78 19.37 -23.01 11.62
N PHE A 79 18.81 -22.29 10.63
CA PHE A 79 17.45 -22.54 10.16
C PHE A 79 17.30 -23.93 9.54
N VAL A 80 18.24 -24.37 8.69
CA VAL A 80 18.20 -25.69 8.06
C VAL A 80 18.19 -26.78 9.14
N THR A 81 19.03 -26.66 10.17
CA THR A 81 19.09 -27.62 11.29
C THR A 81 17.77 -27.66 12.07
N ALA A 82 17.23 -26.48 12.42
CA ALA A 82 15.95 -26.38 13.12
C ALA A 82 14.79 -26.94 12.29
N HIS A 83 14.76 -26.63 10.99
CA HIS A 83 13.72 -27.08 10.06
C HIS A 83 13.72 -28.60 9.85
N GLN A 84 14.87 -29.25 9.93
CA GLN A 84 14.96 -30.72 9.89
C GLN A 84 14.33 -31.37 11.14
N ALA A 85 14.42 -30.70 12.27
CA ALA A 85 13.82 -31.20 13.53
C ALA A 85 12.30 -30.96 13.58
N ASP A 86 11.87 -29.74 13.24
CA ASP A 86 10.45 -29.30 13.17
C ASP A 86 10.29 -28.14 12.19
N ALA A 87 9.84 -28.48 11.00
CA ALA A 87 9.71 -27.49 9.89
C ALA A 87 8.75 -26.34 10.22
N ARG A 88 7.62 -26.65 10.88
CA ARG A 88 6.60 -25.63 11.21
C ARG A 88 7.13 -24.68 12.27
N LYS A 89 7.59 -25.23 13.39
CA LYS A 89 8.12 -24.43 14.50
C LYS A 89 9.31 -23.57 14.09
N ALA A 90 10.21 -24.11 13.26
CA ALA A 90 11.35 -23.36 12.75
C ALA A 90 10.92 -22.19 11.85
N THR A 91 9.90 -22.40 11.01
CA THR A 91 9.38 -21.36 10.13
C THR A 91 8.66 -20.26 10.93
N GLU A 92 7.83 -20.62 11.90
CA GLU A 92 7.16 -19.67 12.80
C GLU A 92 8.19 -18.81 13.55
N ALA A 93 9.20 -19.43 14.16
CA ALA A 93 10.26 -18.72 14.88
C ALA A 93 11.09 -17.79 13.97
N LEU A 94 11.32 -18.17 12.71
CA LEU A 94 12.01 -17.34 11.74
C LEU A 94 11.15 -16.13 11.39
N VAL A 95 9.87 -16.30 11.11
CA VAL A 95 8.93 -15.21 10.77
C VAL A 95 8.83 -14.23 11.93
N ASP A 96 8.63 -14.71 13.17
CA ASP A 96 8.55 -13.86 14.35
C ASP A 96 9.81 -13.01 14.54
N ARG A 97 10.99 -13.63 14.35
CA ARG A 97 12.26 -12.90 14.42
C ARG A 97 12.41 -11.83 13.35
N LEU A 98 11.99 -12.11 12.11
CA LEU A 98 12.07 -11.16 11.01
C LEU A 98 11.08 -10.00 11.18
N LEU A 99 9.86 -10.29 11.64
CA LEU A 99 8.85 -9.27 11.95
C LEU A 99 9.28 -8.36 13.11
N ALA A 100 9.99 -8.89 14.10
CA ALA A 100 10.54 -8.12 15.22
C ALA A 100 11.77 -7.28 14.83
N SER A 101 12.30 -7.41 13.63
CA SER A 101 13.44 -6.64 13.14
C SER A 101 13.01 -5.23 12.71
N PRO A 102 13.76 -4.16 13.10
CA PRO A 102 13.47 -2.81 12.60
C PRO A 102 13.55 -2.69 11.07
N ARG A 103 14.24 -3.63 10.41
CA ARG A 103 14.33 -3.71 8.94
C ARG A 103 13.00 -4.04 8.28
N TYR A 104 12.06 -4.63 9.01
CA TYR A 104 10.70 -4.86 8.52
C TYR A 104 10.01 -3.53 8.15
N GLY A 105 9.97 -2.59 9.09
CA GLY A 105 9.38 -1.28 8.83
C GLY A 105 10.12 -0.47 7.77
N GLU A 106 11.46 -0.54 7.72
CA GLU A 106 12.25 0.11 6.66
C GLU A 106 11.92 -0.46 5.28
N HIS A 107 11.80 -1.78 5.16
CA HIS A 107 11.49 -2.46 3.91
C HIS A 107 10.06 -2.17 3.43
N TRP A 108 9.08 -2.37 4.31
CA TRP A 108 7.68 -2.18 3.97
C TRP A 108 7.26 -0.72 3.93
N GLY A 109 7.93 0.13 4.71
CA GLY A 109 7.76 1.58 4.65
C GLY A 109 8.05 2.15 3.27
N ARG A 110 9.05 1.64 2.57
CA ARG A 110 9.35 2.04 1.19
C ARG A 110 8.15 1.83 0.25
N HIS A 111 7.48 0.67 0.35
CA HIS A 111 6.31 0.39 -0.49
C HIS A 111 5.14 1.33 -0.16
N TRP A 112 4.96 1.66 1.12
CA TRP A 112 3.95 2.65 1.50
C TRP A 112 4.30 4.06 1.02
N LEU A 113 5.56 4.46 1.11
CA LEU A 113 6.04 5.75 0.61
C LEU A 113 5.85 5.89 -0.91
N ASP A 114 5.98 4.81 -1.68
CA ASP A 114 5.65 4.79 -3.11
C ASP A 114 4.15 5.07 -3.34
N VAL A 115 3.26 4.46 -2.55
CA VAL A 115 1.81 4.73 -2.60
C VAL A 115 1.50 6.19 -2.26
N VAL A 116 2.22 6.75 -1.30
CA VAL A 116 2.11 8.15 -0.87
C VAL A 116 2.67 9.14 -1.91
N ARG A 117 3.44 8.68 -2.88
CA ARG A 117 4.19 9.51 -3.84
C ARG A 117 5.26 10.36 -3.14
N PHE A 118 5.80 9.84 -2.02
CA PHE A 118 6.78 10.54 -1.20
C PHE A 118 8.03 10.90 -1.99
N GLY A 119 8.43 12.16 -1.89
CA GLY A 119 9.70 12.66 -2.42
C GLY A 119 10.26 13.74 -1.52
N GLU A 120 11.56 13.76 -1.33
CA GLU A 120 12.25 14.81 -0.54
C GLU A 120 12.48 16.08 -1.40
N SER A 121 11.57 16.31 -2.35
CA SER A 121 11.52 17.53 -3.17
C SER A 121 10.09 17.75 -3.65
N ASN A 122 9.77 18.98 -4.08
CA ASN A 122 8.43 19.30 -4.60
C ASN A 122 8.13 18.69 -5.98
N GLY A 123 9.12 18.07 -6.66
CA GLY A 123 8.93 17.27 -7.87
C GLY A 123 8.40 18.03 -9.09
N PHE A 124 8.60 19.35 -9.20
CA PHE A 124 8.10 20.20 -10.28
C PHE A 124 9.22 20.99 -10.97
N GLU A 125 8.90 21.83 -11.99
CA GLU A 125 9.87 22.55 -12.83
C GLU A 125 10.92 23.33 -12.02
N ARG A 126 10.52 23.97 -10.93
CA ARG A 126 11.41 24.64 -9.99
C ARG A 126 11.67 23.72 -8.79
N ASN A 127 12.27 22.59 -9.08
CA ASN A 127 12.49 21.56 -8.09
C ASN A 127 13.44 22.04 -6.98
N PHE A 128 12.98 22.00 -5.73
CA PHE A 128 13.76 22.29 -4.55
C PHE A 128 13.60 21.17 -3.51
N VAL A 129 14.62 21.01 -2.70
CA VAL A 129 14.62 19.98 -1.63
C VAL A 129 13.69 20.41 -0.51
N ILE A 130 12.94 19.45 0.04
CA ILE A 130 12.08 19.61 1.22
C ILE A 130 12.76 18.90 2.37
N ASP A 131 13.49 19.64 3.20
CA ASP A 131 14.29 19.07 4.30
C ASP A 131 13.42 18.55 5.46
N ASP A 132 12.16 18.96 5.56
CA ASP A 132 11.29 18.72 6.72
C ASP A 132 10.30 17.57 6.52
N LEU A 133 10.42 16.77 5.45
CA LEU A 133 9.46 15.69 5.18
C LEU A 133 9.87 14.33 5.77
N TYR A 134 11.13 14.16 6.15
CA TYR A 134 11.65 12.93 6.76
C TYR A 134 10.89 12.45 8.02
N PRO A 135 10.27 13.32 8.87
CA PRO A 135 9.50 12.82 10.01
C PRO A 135 8.32 11.96 9.61
N PHE A 136 7.72 12.22 8.45
CA PHE A 136 6.66 11.38 7.92
C PHE A 136 7.17 9.99 7.51
N ARG A 137 8.33 9.90 6.86
CA ARG A 137 8.99 8.62 6.57
C ARG A 137 9.23 7.83 7.85
N ASP A 138 9.79 8.49 8.87
CA ASP A 138 10.09 7.86 10.15
C ASP A 138 8.82 7.42 10.90
N TYR A 139 7.74 8.19 10.79
CA TYR A 139 6.41 7.81 11.27
C TYR A 139 5.90 6.53 10.59
N VAL A 140 6.01 6.42 9.27
CA VAL A 140 5.59 5.23 8.52
C VAL A 140 6.38 4.01 8.98
N ILE A 141 7.72 4.10 9.04
CA ILE A 141 8.60 3.02 9.48
C ILE A 141 8.24 2.58 10.91
N ARG A 142 8.09 3.52 11.83
CA ARG A 142 7.71 3.24 13.21
C ARG A 142 6.33 2.57 13.29
N SER A 143 5.34 3.08 12.59
CA SER A 143 3.98 2.53 12.59
C SER A 143 3.94 1.06 12.14
N LEU A 144 4.74 0.70 11.14
CA LEU A 144 4.85 -0.68 10.67
C LEU A 144 5.59 -1.58 11.67
N ASN A 145 6.65 -1.09 12.30
CA ASN A 145 7.39 -1.84 13.32
C ASN A 145 6.60 -2.04 14.62
N GLU A 146 5.68 -1.12 14.93
CA GLU A 146 4.79 -1.20 16.10
C GLU A 146 3.51 -1.97 15.81
N ASP A 147 3.36 -2.50 14.59
CA ASP A 147 2.13 -3.16 14.12
C ASP A 147 0.87 -2.32 14.39
N LYS A 148 0.97 -1.01 14.09
CA LYS A 148 -0.15 -0.07 14.28
C LYS A 148 -1.39 -0.56 13.55
N PRO A 149 -2.57 -0.65 14.19
CA PRO A 149 -3.81 -1.03 13.53
C PRO A 149 -4.06 -0.20 12.27
N PHE A 150 -4.38 -0.85 11.16
CA PHE A 150 -4.50 -0.18 9.86
C PHE A 150 -5.57 0.91 9.85
N ASP A 151 -6.67 0.74 10.57
CA ASP A 151 -7.72 1.76 10.69
C ASP A 151 -7.22 3.00 11.46
N GLN A 152 -6.37 2.81 12.47
CA GLN A 152 -5.72 3.94 13.16
C GLN A 152 -4.72 4.63 12.24
N PHE A 153 -3.87 3.87 11.55
CA PHE A 153 -2.91 4.38 10.58
C PHE A 153 -3.61 5.23 9.49
N MET A 154 -4.71 4.72 8.92
CA MET A 154 -5.52 5.44 7.95
C MET A 154 -6.11 6.75 8.53
N ARG A 155 -6.67 6.72 9.74
CA ARG A 155 -7.23 7.92 10.38
C ARG A 155 -6.17 8.99 10.63
N GLU A 156 -4.98 8.59 11.06
CA GLU A 156 -3.86 9.51 11.28
C GLU A 156 -3.35 10.11 9.96
N HIS A 157 -3.42 9.37 8.84
CA HIS A 157 -3.10 9.91 7.52
C HIS A 157 -4.11 10.94 7.01
N LEU A 158 -5.38 10.77 7.32
CA LEU A 158 -6.45 11.65 6.83
C LEU A 158 -6.77 12.82 7.76
N ALA A 159 -6.50 12.68 9.04
CA ALA A 159 -6.90 13.65 10.06
C ALA A 159 -5.93 13.69 11.26
N GLY A 160 -4.65 13.38 11.05
CA GLY A 160 -3.65 13.37 12.12
C GLY A 160 -3.50 14.72 12.81
N ASP A 161 -3.59 15.80 12.05
CA ASP A 161 -3.59 17.18 12.53
C ASP A 161 -4.75 17.51 13.48
N VAL A 162 -5.91 16.87 13.28
CA VAL A 162 -7.09 17.03 14.13
C VAL A 162 -7.06 16.07 15.33
N LEU A 163 -6.62 14.82 15.09
CA LEU A 163 -6.58 13.75 16.10
C LEU A 163 -5.44 13.93 17.09
N GLY A 164 -4.30 14.41 16.64
CA GLY A 164 -3.07 14.56 17.42
C GLY A 164 -3.20 15.61 18.51
N LYS A 165 -3.93 16.71 18.28
CA LYS A 165 -4.14 17.80 19.27
C LYS A 165 -2.84 18.19 19.99
N PHE A 166 -1.79 18.54 19.24
CA PHE A 166 -0.46 18.86 19.73
C PHE A 166 0.45 17.66 20.06
N ASP A 167 0.11 16.46 19.61
CA ASP A 167 1.01 15.32 19.57
C ASP A 167 1.68 15.19 18.18
N PRO A 168 2.91 15.65 18.00
CA PRO A 168 3.61 15.59 16.72
C PRO A 168 3.76 14.15 16.19
N ALA A 169 3.74 13.16 17.08
CA ALA A 169 3.86 11.75 16.69
C ALA A 169 2.62 11.23 15.94
N VAL A 170 1.47 11.89 16.11
CA VAL A 170 0.21 11.61 15.41
C VAL A 170 -0.01 12.60 14.26
N GLU A 171 0.21 13.90 14.52
CA GLU A 171 -0.01 14.98 13.54
C GLU A 171 0.77 14.77 12.25
N VAL A 172 2.00 14.24 12.36
CA VAL A 172 2.88 13.96 11.21
C VAL A 172 2.26 12.98 10.20
N GLY A 173 1.33 12.13 10.62
CA GLY A 173 0.62 11.21 9.74
C GLY A 173 -0.12 11.94 8.60
N SER A 174 -0.67 13.15 8.88
CA SER A 174 -1.40 13.95 7.88
C SER A 174 -0.52 14.50 6.75
N ALA A 175 0.81 14.40 6.86
CA ALA A 175 1.71 14.71 5.75
C ALA A 175 1.48 13.81 4.51
N PHE A 176 0.79 12.67 4.67
CA PHE A 176 0.28 11.85 3.56
C PHE A 176 -0.41 12.68 2.48
N LEU A 177 -1.22 13.66 2.86
CA LEU A 177 -1.98 14.47 1.91
C LEU A 177 -1.10 15.41 1.08
N VAL A 178 0.03 15.85 1.63
CA VAL A 178 0.90 16.89 1.04
C VAL A 178 2.26 16.37 0.58
N ALA A 179 2.54 15.08 0.73
CA ALA A 179 3.83 14.47 0.37
C ALA A 179 4.03 14.29 -1.14
N GLY A 180 2.98 14.45 -1.96
CA GLY A 180 3.06 14.35 -3.41
C GLY A 180 3.65 15.61 -4.06
N PRO A 181 3.96 15.53 -5.37
CA PRO A 181 4.51 16.66 -6.11
C PRO A 181 3.51 17.81 -6.20
N TYR A 182 4.02 19.04 -6.16
CA TYR A 182 3.19 20.24 -6.29
C TYR A 182 3.94 21.38 -6.98
N ASP A 183 3.17 22.24 -7.65
CA ASP A 183 3.69 23.46 -8.27
C ASP A 183 3.70 24.61 -7.26
N ASP A 184 4.88 25.20 -7.01
CA ASP A 184 5.07 26.36 -6.14
C ASP A 184 5.19 27.69 -6.94
N VAL A 185 4.86 27.69 -8.22
CA VAL A 185 4.95 28.90 -9.02
C VAL A 185 3.90 29.91 -8.56
N LYS A 186 4.38 31.03 -8.00
CA LYS A 186 3.53 32.19 -7.67
C LYS A 186 3.12 32.87 -8.96
N ASN A 187 1.96 32.51 -9.50
CA ASN A 187 1.39 33.16 -10.67
C ASN A 187 0.53 34.34 -10.23
N GLN A 188 0.65 35.47 -10.96
CA GLN A 188 -0.20 36.64 -10.72
C GLN A 188 -1.61 36.47 -11.32
N ASP A 189 -1.79 35.56 -12.26
CA ASP A 189 -3.09 35.21 -12.82
C ASP A 189 -3.91 34.34 -11.84
N ALA A 190 -5.03 34.89 -11.40
CA ALA A 190 -5.96 34.21 -10.49
C ALA A 190 -6.53 32.91 -11.08
N THR A 191 -6.66 32.81 -12.40
CA THR A 191 -7.14 31.59 -13.06
C THR A 191 -6.08 30.51 -13.02
N ALA A 192 -4.83 30.83 -13.29
CA ALA A 192 -3.71 29.90 -13.18
C ALA A 192 -3.53 29.40 -11.74
N GLN A 193 -3.66 30.26 -10.73
CA GLN A 193 -3.62 29.83 -9.31
C GLN A 193 -4.73 28.83 -8.98
N LYS A 194 -5.95 29.03 -9.49
CA LYS A 194 -7.06 28.09 -9.29
C LYS A 194 -6.78 26.74 -9.96
N VAL A 195 -6.17 26.73 -11.13
CA VAL A 195 -5.79 25.51 -11.84
C VAL A 195 -4.74 24.71 -11.03
N ILE A 196 -3.70 25.39 -10.54
CA ILE A 196 -2.67 24.79 -9.68
C ILE A 196 -3.31 24.20 -8.42
N ARG A 197 -4.15 24.98 -7.72
CA ARG A 197 -4.84 24.48 -6.52
C ARG A 197 -5.75 23.31 -6.82
N SER A 198 -6.48 23.34 -7.94
CA SER A 198 -7.33 22.21 -8.35
C SER A 198 -6.52 20.95 -8.65
N ALA A 199 -5.32 21.09 -9.24
CA ALA A 199 -4.44 19.97 -9.50
C ALA A 199 -3.92 19.33 -8.18
N THR A 200 -3.54 20.16 -7.19
CA THR A 200 -3.14 19.70 -5.87
C THR A 200 -4.26 18.94 -5.15
N LEU A 201 -5.48 19.47 -5.18
CA LEU A 201 -6.64 18.80 -4.56
C LEU A 201 -6.99 17.48 -5.26
N ASP A 202 -6.89 17.44 -6.58
CA ASP A 202 -7.11 16.23 -7.37
C ASP A 202 -6.09 15.13 -7.02
N ASP A 203 -4.83 15.52 -6.84
CA ASP A 203 -3.78 14.60 -6.41
C ASP A 203 -4.05 14.02 -5.00
N MET A 204 -4.45 14.86 -4.03
CA MET A 204 -4.83 14.41 -2.68
C MET A 204 -6.00 13.41 -2.72
N VAL A 205 -7.04 13.71 -3.49
CA VAL A 205 -8.23 12.85 -3.66
C VAL A 205 -7.83 11.54 -4.34
N THR A 206 -7.03 11.61 -5.39
CA THR A 206 -6.54 10.45 -6.14
C THR A 206 -5.72 9.52 -5.25
N ALA A 207 -4.76 10.08 -4.49
CA ALA A 207 -3.95 9.30 -3.58
C ALA A 207 -4.78 8.62 -2.49
N THR A 208 -5.73 9.37 -1.90
CA THR A 208 -6.63 8.83 -0.88
C THR A 208 -7.47 7.68 -1.42
N GLY A 209 -8.08 7.86 -2.59
CA GLY A 209 -8.89 6.82 -3.24
C GLY A 209 -8.10 5.58 -3.60
N SER A 210 -6.91 5.76 -4.16
CA SER A 210 -6.04 4.64 -4.55
C SER A 210 -5.50 3.89 -3.33
N ALA A 211 -5.02 4.62 -2.30
CA ALA A 211 -4.38 4.03 -1.13
C ALA A 211 -5.37 3.28 -0.22
N PHE A 212 -6.55 3.84 0.03
CA PHE A 212 -7.47 3.33 1.06
C PHE A 212 -8.72 2.65 0.49
N LEU A 213 -9.14 2.99 -0.72
CA LEU A 213 -10.34 2.42 -1.33
C LEU A 213 -10.02 1.49 -2.51
N GLY A 214 -8.78 1.48 -3.02
CA GLY A 214 -8.41 0.74 -4.21
C GLY A 214 -9.12 1.24 -5.49
N LEU A 215 -9.56 2.51 -5.50
CA LEU A 215 -10.31 3.12 -6.59
C LEU A 215 -9.43 4.06 -7.43
N THR A 216 -9.52 3.98 -8.74
CA THR A 216 -8.84 4.87 -9.69
C THR A 216 -9.67 6.10 -10.01
N ILE A 217 -10.00 6.88 -8.98
CA ILE A 217 -10.97 7.99 -9.06
C ILE A 217 -10.49 9.22 -9.83
N ASN A 218 -9.20 9.31 -10.16
CA ASN A 218 -8.63 10.41 -10.94
C ASN A 218 -9.30 10.59 -12.32
N CYS A 219 -9.80 9.52 -12.93
CA CYS A 219 -10.54 9.60 -14.19
C CYS A 219 -11.84 10.41 -14.06
N ALA A 220 -12.46 10.39 -12.88
CA ALA A 220 -13.72 11.06 -12.61
C ALA A 220 -13.59 12.60 -12.55
N ARG A 221 -12.37 13.14 -12.57
CA ARG A 221 -12.13 14.60 -12.69
C ARG A 221 -12.74 15.20 -13.96
N CYS A 222 -12.69 14.46 -15.08
CA CYS A 222 -13.08 14.98 -16.39
C CYS A 222 -14.37 14.33 -16.95
N HIS A 223 -14.68 13.09 -16.54
CA HIS A 223 -15.84 12.36 -17.03
C HIS A 223 -16.26 11.30 -16.00
N HIS A 224 -17.42 10.68 -16.20
CA HIS A 224 -17.83 9.57 -15.34
C HIS A 224 -16.83 8.41 -15.41
N HIS A 225 -16.51 7.81 -14.26
CA HIS A 225 -15.68 6.62 -14.24
C HIS A 225 -16.40 5.47 -14.97
N LYS A 226 -15.64 4.66 -15.72
CA LYS A 226 -16.21 3.64 -16.58
C LYS A 226 -16.68 2.40 -15.80
N PHE A 227 -15.98 2.04 -14.75
CA PHE A 227 -16.15 0.80 -14.01
C PHE A 227 -16.57 0.99 -12.56
N ASP A 228 -16.18 2.08 -11.92
CA ASP A 228 -16.53 2.37 -10.53
C ASP A 228 -17.84 3.17 -10.48
N PRO A 229 -18.64 3.02 -9.44
CA PRO A 229 -19.92 3.71 -9.27
C PRO A 229 -19.81 5.22 -9.16
#